data_2b19386ab8c81c3313c51541f12b0e04
#
_entry.id   2b19386ab8c81c3313c51541f12b0e04
#
_cell.length_a   1.000
_cell.length_b   1.000
_cell.length_c   1.000
_cell.angle_alpha   90.00
_cell.angle_beta   90.00
_cell.angle_gamma   90.00
#
_symmetry.space_group_name_H-M   'P 1'
#
loop_
_entity.id
_entity.type
_entity.pdbx_description
1 polymer ?
#
loop_
_entity_poly.entity_id
_entity_poly.type
_entity_poly.pdbx_seq_one_letter_code
_entity_poly.pdbx_strand_id
1 'polypeptide(L)'
;HGHYLDRHTTVPTYERLAAGALARALRAPTHAAAGADDYERVLAPLYALIDAAAARAGDGRRAPDGASVRAWRALAGERRNRWRRTALAGGFALGIAGLNRAGVGPLRAELSGDELRRAALRAMGEVVARLGVDARHVVFGHTHRTGPLPGDDRDEWALAGGATLMNAGSWVYEHVYVDRPWGNPYWPGGAVELDAGGEPRLRRLLEGADPAALTAPLAPARA
;
A
#
# COMPACT_ATOMS: atom_id res chain seq x y z
N HIS A 1 -7.69 -8.78 -0.76
CA HIS A 1 -6.48 -8.14 -1.29
C HIS A 1 -5.91 -7.08 -0.32
N GLY A 2 -6.72 -6.30 0.37
CA GLY A 2 -6.28 -5.24 1.28
C GLY A 2 -6.60 -3.82 0.79
N HIS A 3 -7.29 -3.64 -0.32
CA HIS A 3 -7.65 -2.31 -0.86
C HIS A 3 -8.46 -1.45 0.13
N TYR A 4 -9.12 -2.05 1.11
CA TYR A 4 -9.81 -1.32 2.17
C TYR A 4 -8.89 -0.48 3.06
N LEU A 5 -7.58 -0.75 3.04
CA LEU A 5 -6.58 -0.01 3.80
C LEU A 5 -6.55 1.47 3.41
N ASP A 6 -6.77 1.80 2.15
CA ASP A 6 -6.76 3.17 1.65
C ASP A 6 -7.74 4.08 2.39
N ARG A 7 -8.76 3.48 2.99
CA ARG A 7 -9.73 4.21 3.78
C ARG A 7 -9.25 4.53 5.20
N HIS A 8 -8.44 3.65 5.77
CA HIS A 8 -8.06 3.70 7.18
C HIS A 8 -6.58 4.06 7.42
N THR A 9 -5.73 3.94 6.40
CA THR A 9 -4.33 4.35 6.52
C THR A 9 -4.20 5.82 6.87
N THR A 10 -3.27 6.16 7.74
CA THR A 10 -2.97 7.55 8.12
C THR A 10 -1.91 8.19 7.24
N VAL A 11 -1.34 7.44 6.30
CA VAL A 11 -0.32 7.96 5.38
C VAL A 11 -0.98 8.59 4.16
N PRO A 12 -0.55 9.78 3.71
CA PRO A 12 -1.14 10.48 2.59
C PRO A 12 -0.71 9.88 1.25
N THR A 13 -1.16 8.67 0.97
CA THR A 13 -1.08 8.07 -0.37
C THR A 13 -2.11 8.72 -1.29
N TYR A 14 -1.92 8.59 -2.60
CA TYR A 14 -2.88 9.11 -3.57
C TYR A 14 -4.27 8.49 -3.35
N GLU A 15 -4.32 7.18 -3.17
CA GLU A 15 -5.52 6.40 -2.95
C GLU A 15 -6.21 6.83 -1.65
N ARG A 16 -5.43 7.02 -0.57
CA ARG A 16 -5.96 7.50 0.72
C ARG A 16 -6.58 8.89 0.61
N LEU A 17 -5.92 9.81 -0.07
CA LEU A 17 -6.43 11.16 -0.27
C LEU A 17 -7.71 11.16 -1.11
N ALA A 18 -7.72 10.37 -2.19
CA ALA A 18 -8.89 10.21 -3.05
C ALA A 18 -10.05 9.54 -2.31
N ALA A 19 -9.80 8.49 -1.54
CA ALA A 19 -10.80 7.82 -0.70
C ALA A 19 -11.37 8.75 0.37
N GLY A 20 -10.54 9.56 1.01
CA GLY A 20 -10.97 10.55 2.00
C GLY A 20 -11.83 11.67 1.38
N ALA A 21 -11.42 12.18 0.23
CA ALA A 21 -12.19 13.21 -0.50
C ALA A 21 -13.54 12.65 -0.99
N LEU A 22 -13.55 11.44 -1.52
CA LEU A 22 -14.78 10.78 -1.98
C LEU A 22 -15.73 10.50 -0.81
N ALA A 23 -15.24 9.95 0.29
CA ALA A 23 -16.04 9.69 1.49
C ALA A 23 -16.70 10.97 2.01
N ARG A 24 -15.96 12.08 1.99
CA ARG A 24 -16.49 13.39 2.36
C ARG A 24 -17.57 13.87 1.38
N ALA A 25 -17.33 13.78 0.08
CA ALA A 25 -18.29 14.20 -0.95
C ALA A 25 -19.60 13.40 -0.87
N LEU A 26 -19.51 12.12 -0.61
CA LEU A 26 -20.65 11.22 -0.46
C LEU A 26 -21.28 11.28 0.94
N ARG A 27 -20.73 12.09 1.86
CA ARG A 27 -21.12 12.13 3.27
C ARG A 27 -21.15 10.71 3.90
N ALA A 28 -20.27 9.85 3.44
CA ALA A 28 -20.20 8.49 3.93
C ALA A 28 -19.79 8.49 5.41
N PRO A 29 -20.51 7.76 6.27
CA PRO A 29 -20.15 7.70 7.68
C PRO A 29 -18.77 7.08 7.82
N THR A 30 -17.86 7.80 8.45
CA THR A 30 -16.45 7.37 8.62
C THR A 30 -16.31 6.18 9.56
N HIS A 31 -17.34 5.90 10.37
CA HIS A 31 -17.29 4.90 11.44
C HIS A 31 -18.29 3.74 11.30
N ALA A 32 -19.05 3.68 10.25
CA ALA A 32 -20.20 2.77 10.14
C ALA A 32 -20.11 1.75 9.00
N ALA A 33 -18.91 1.40 8.54
CA ALA A 33 -18.78 0.24 7.64
C ALA A 33 -18.97 -1.01 8.49
N ALA A 34 -20.14 -1.62 8.38
CA ALA A 34 -20.51 -2.82 9.13
C ALA A 34 -20.13 -4.11 8.38
N GLY A 35 -19.90 -4.03 7.07
CA GLY A 35 -19.59 -5.17 6.24
C GLY A 35 -18.75 -4.82 5.01
N ALA A 36 -18.32 -5.85 4.28
CA ALA A 36 -17.51 -5.71 3.06
C ALA A 36 -18.22 -4.85 2.00
N ASP A 37 -19.53 -5.01 1.85
CA ASP A 37 -20.33 -4.26 0.87
C ASP A 37 -20.33 -2.73 1.14
N ASP A 38 -20.18 -2.34 2.39
CA ASP A 38 -20.09 -0.92 2.74
C ASP A 38 -18.77 -0.32 2.28
N TYR A 39 -17.67 -1.08 2.41
CA TYR A 39 -16.37 -0.68 1.88
C TYR A 39 -16.40 -0.58 0.36
N GLU A 40 -16.95 -1.60 -0.31
CA GLU A 40 -17.08 -1.62 -1.77
C GLU A 40 -17.89 -0.43 -2.27
N ARG A 41 -19.04 -0.16 -1.66
CA ARG A 41 -19.90 0.97 -2.05
C ARG A 41 -19.17 2.31 -2.02
N VAL A 42 -18.27 2.50 -1.08
CA VAL A 42 -17.49 3.75 -0.96
C VAL A 42 -16.31 3.80 -1.91
N LEU A 43 -15.64 2.67 -2.13
CA LEU A 43 -14.39 2.60 -2.89
C LEU A 43 -14.60 2.29 -4.38
N ALA A 44 -15.66 1.58 -4.75
CA ALA A 44 -15.93 1.21 -6.14
C ALA A 44 -15.91 2.40 -7.13
N PRO A 45 -16.47 3.58 -6.83
CA PRO A 45 -16.39 4.72 -7.74
C PRO A 45 -14.95 5.23 -7.94
N LEU A 46 -14.09 5.14 -6.92
CA LEU A 46 -12.68 5.51 -7.01
C LEU A 46 -11.94 4.56 -7.95
N TYR A 47 -12.10 3.25 -7.77
CA TYR A 47 -11.45 2.26 -8.62
C TYR A 47 -11.97 2.30 -10.04
N ALA A 48 -13.25 2.52 -10.25
CA ALA A 48 -13.82 2.72 -11.58
C ALA A 48 -13.22 3.95 -12.29
N LEU A 49 -12.97 5.05 -11.55
CA LEU A 49 -12.29 6.23 -12.10
C LEU A 49 -10.83 5.93 -12.46
N ILE A 50 -10.11 5.22 -11.60
CA ILE A 50 -8.72 4.81 -11.83
C ILE A 50 -8.64 3.92 -13.08
N ASP A 51 -9.52 2.93 -13.18
CA ASP A 51 -9.62 2.03 -14.34
C ASP A 51 -9.93 2.79 -15.64
N ALA A 52 -10.91 3.69 -15.60
CA ALA A 52 -11.26 4.51 -16.75
C ALA A 52 -10.11 5.45 -17.19
N ALA A 53 -9.36 5.98 -16.23
CA ALA A 53 -8.18 6.79 -16.49
C ALA A 53 -7.05 5.94 -17.09
N ALA A 54 -6.81 4.74 -16.54
CA ALA A 54 -5.83 3.81 -17.07
C ALA A 54 -6.18 3.33 -18.47
N ALA A 55 -7.45 3.00 -18.73
CA ALA A 55 -7.91 2.62 -20.08
C ALA A 55 -7.74 3.76 -21.10
N ARG A 56 -7.99 5.01 -20.72
CA ARG A 56 -7.75 6.16 -21.60
C ARG A 56 -6.27 6.47 -21.83
N ALA A 57 -5.43 6.21 -20.84
CA ALA A 57 -3.97 6.39 -20.97
C ALA A 57 -3.31 5.25 -21.76
N GLY A 58 -4.01 4.15 -21.97
CA GLY A 58 -3.42 2.87 -22.23
C GLY A 58 -3.50 2.32 -23.61
N ASP A 59 -3.45 3.09 -24.70
CA ASP A 59 -3.19 2.39 -25.98
C ASP A 59 -1.76 2.60 -26.51
N GLY A 60 -0.79 2.46 -25.66
CA GLY A 60 0.51 2.26 -26.22
C GLY A 60 1.75 2.70 -25.48
N ARG A 61 1.69 3.41 -24.41
CA ARG A 61 2.91 3.70 -23.66
C ARG A 61 2.59 3.79 -22.17
N ARG A 62 3.01 2.76 -21.41
CA ARG A 62 3.20 2.86 -19.97
C ARG A 62 3.91 4.19 -19.71
N ALA A 63 3.21 5.15 -19.10
CA ALA A 63 3.91 6.29 -18.54
C ALA A 63 4.97 5.68 -17.62
N PRO A 64 6.28 5.96 -17.83
CA PRO A 64 7.35 5.25 -17.12
C PRO A 64 7.26 5.39 -15.60
N ASP A 65 6.47 6.34 -15.12
CA ASP A 65 6.29 6.56 -13.69
C ASP A 65 4.88 7.04 -13.38
N GLY A 66 4.15 6.32 -12.55
CA GLY A 66 2.87 6.74 -12.00
C GLY A 66 2.98 8.05 -11.19
N ALA A 67 1.86 8.73 -10.97
CA ALA A 67 1.82 9.99 -10.22
C ALA A 67 2.39 9.86 -8.80
N SER A 68 2.14 8.73 -8.13
CA SER A 68 2.69 8.39 -6.81
C SER A 68 4.21 8.25 -6.83
N VAL A 69 4.77 7.63 -7.86
CA VAL A 69 6.22 7.49 -8.06
C VAL A 69 6.88 8.84 -8.29
N ARG A 70 6.26 9.72 -9.10
CA ARG A 70 6.77 11.08 -9.31
C ARG A 70 6.73 11.91 -8.03
N ALA A 71 5.65 11.82 -7.26
CA ALA A 71 5.54 12.48 -5.96
C ALA A 71 6.57 11.93 -4.96
N TRP A 72 6.75 10.63 -4.90
CA TRP A 72 7.77 9.98 -4.08
C TRP A 72 9.18 10.46 -4.44
N ARG A 73 9.55 10.46 -5.72
CA ARG A 73 10.86 10.98 -6.17
C ARG A 73 11.06 12.45 -5.85
N ALA A 74 10.00 13.27 -5.95
CA ALA A 74 10.09 14.68 -5.60
C ALA A 74 10.32 14.90 -4.10
N LEU A 75 9.75 14.03 -3.26
CA LEU A 75 9.87 14.09 -1.79
C LEU A 75 11.10 13.33 -1.27
N ALA A 76 11.45 12.19 -1.85
CA ALA A 76 12.54 11.31 -1.41
C ALA A 76 13.83 11.48 -2.21
N GLY A 77 13.77 12.15 -3.35
CA GLY A 77 14.88 12.25 -4.31
C GLY A 77 16.11 13.00 -3.80
N GLU A 78 17.25 12.62 -4.37
CA GLU A 78 18.61 12.84 -3.89
C GLU A 78 19.07 14.31 -3.70
N ARG A 79 19.78 14.49 -2.65
CA ARG A 79 20.90 15.38 -2.22
C ARG A 79 21.11 16.78 -2.80
N ARG A 80 20.46 17.25 -3.84
CA ARG A 80 20.95 18.45 -4.54
C ARG A 80 20.51 19.82 -4.02
N ASN A 81 19.56 19.91 -3.03
CA ASN A 81 19.20 21.21 -2.44
C ASN A 81 18.58 21.08 -1.04
N ARG A 82 19.37 21.20 0.00
CA ARG A 82 18.90 21.09 1.41
C ARG A 82 17.78 22.07 1.75
N TRP A 83 17.85 23.31 1.29
CA TRP A 83 16.83 24.32 1.55
C TRP A 83 15.50 24.02 0.85
N ARG A 84 15.54 23.50 -0.39
CA ARG A 84 14.32 23.06 -1.11
C ARG A 84 13.66 21.87 -0.41
N ARG A 85 14.46 20.95 0.12
CA ARG A 85 13.93 19.82 0.92
C ARG A 85 13.26 20.30 2.19
N THR A 86 13.86 21.24 2.91
CA THR A 86 13.25 21.80 4.14
C THR A 86 11.97 22.57 3.81
N ALA A 87 11.98 23.37 2.73
CA ALA A 87 10.78 24.08 2.29
C ALA A 87 9.67 23.14 1.80
N LEU A 88 10.01 22.07 1.05
CA LEU A 88 9.06 21.06 0.62
C LEU A 88 8.53 20.25 1.80
N ALA A 89 9.38 19.86 2.74
CA ALA A 89 8.96 19.14 3.95
C ALA A 89 8.04 20.00 4.83
N GLY A 90 8.37 21.28 5.00
CA GLY A 90 7.52 22.23 5.72
C GLY A 90 6.20 22.50 5.00
N GLY A 91 6.24 22.72 3.69
CA GLY A 91 5.06 22.90 2.85
C GLY A 91 4.17 21.64 2.82
N PHE A 92 4.78 20.46 2.79
CA PHE A 92 4.06 19.19 2.88
C PHE A 92 3.36 19.03 4.23
N ALA A 93 4.07 19.29 5.35
CA ALA A 93 3.47 19.22 6.69
C ALA A 93 2.31 20.22 6.86
N LEU A 94 2.45 21.46 6.35
CA LEU A 94 1.39 22.46 6.34
C LEU A 94 0.21 22.03 5.46
N GLY A 95 0.48 21.44 4.29
CA GLY A 95 -0.54 20.87 3.41
C GLY A 95 -1.33 19.75 4.09
N ILE A 96 -0.64 18.85 4.79
CA ILE A 96 -1.29 17.77 5.57
C ILE A 96 -2.13 18.35 6.72
N ALA A 97 -1.63 19.37 7.43
CA ALA A 97 -2.40 20.06 8.47
C ALA A 97 -3.67 20.71 7.88
N GLY A 98 -3.55 21.33 6.70
CA GLY A 98 -4.71 21.91 5.98
C GLY A 98 -5.75 20.84 5.58
N LEU A 99 -5.28 19.69 5.06
CA LEU A 99 -6.17 18.56 4.71
C LEU A 99 -6.85 17.97 5.95
N ASN A 100 -6.12 17.84 7.06
CA ASN A 100 -6.71 17.39 8.33
C ASN A 100 -7.80 18.36 8.82
N ARG A 101 -7.53 19.67 8.73
CA ARG A 101 -8.52 20.69 9.08
C ARG A 101 -9.72 20.70 8.14
N ALA A 102 -9.53 20.35 6.86
CA ALA A 102 -10.60 20.19 5.89
C ALA A 102 -11.39 18.88 6.04
N GLY A 103 -11.04 18.02 7.01
CA GLY A 103 -11.73 16.76 7.29
C GLY A 103 -11.41 15.62 6.33
N VAL A 104 -10.28 15.70 5.61
CA VAL A 104 -9.78 14.60 4.76
C VAL A 104 -8.98 13.59 5.60
N GLY A 105 -8.49 14.03 6.77
CA GLY A 105 -7.67 13.25 7.70
C GLY A 105 -8.45 12.28 8.59
N PRO A 106 -7.76 11.73 9.62
CA PRO A 106 -6.43 12.13 10.07
C PRO A 106 -5.29 11.60 9.16
N LEU A 107 -4.35 12.49 8.82
CA LEU A 107 -3.17 12.16 8.02
C LEU A 107 -1.89 12.49 8.81
N ARG A 108 -0.85 11.67 8.66
CA ARG A 108 0.48 11.91 9.21
C ARG A 108 1.44 12.36 8.11
N ALA A 109 2.26 13.35 8.38
CA ALA A 109 3.22 13.88 7.42
C ALA A 109 4.47 12.98 7.26
N GLU A 110 4.63 11.96 8.08
CA GLU A 110 5.75 11.02 7.99
C GLU A 110 5.49 9.97 6.91
N LEU A 111 6.45 9.82 5.99
CA LEU A 111 6.40 8.90 4.85
C LEU A 111 7.55 7.88 4.89
N SER A 112 8.16 7.64 6.05
CA SER A 112 9.17 6.59 6.16
C SER A 112 8.57 5.21 5.85
N GLY A 113 9.38 4.30 5.30
CA GLY A 113 8.93 2.93 5.02
C GLY A 113 8.39 2.21 6.25
N ASP A 114 8.93 2.53 7.43
CA ASP A 114 8.46 1.99 8.70
C ASP A 114 7.09 2.53 9.10
N GLU A 115 6.85 3.83 8.94
CA GLU A 115 5.53 4.40 9.22
C GLU A 115 4.48 3.93 8.21
N LEU A 116 4.85 3.78 6.93
CA LEU A 116 3.98 3.16 5.91
C LEU A 116 3.57 1.74 6.33
N ARG A 117 4.53 0.94 6.80
CA ARG A 117 4.26 -0.42 7.30
C ARG A 117 3.31 -0.39 8.50
N ARG A 118 3.66 0.39 9.53
CA ARG A 118 2.83 0.49 10.75
C ARG A 118 1.42 1.00 10.44
N ALA A 119 1.29 1.98 9.56
CA ALA A 119 -0.01 2.51 9.14
C ALA A 119 -0.86 1.43 8.45
N ALA A 120 -0.26 0.65 7.55
CA ALA A 120 -0.94 -0.45 6.88
C ALA A 120 -1.38 -1.55 7.86
N LEU A 121 -0.53 -1.92 8.81
CA LEU A 121 -0.86 -2.93 9.82
C LEU A 121 -2.00 -2.46 10.73
N ARG A 122 -1.96 -1.21 11.21
CA ARG A 122 -3.05 -0.62 11.99
C ARG A 122 -4.35 -0.59 11.19
N ALA A 123 -4.27 -0.18 9.92
CA ALA A 123 -5.44 -0.10 9.05
C ALA A 123 -6.06 -1.48 8.79
N MET A 124 -5.25 -2.52 8.57
CA MET A 124 -5.74 -3.89 8.42
C MET A 124 -6.36 -4.40 9.73
N GLY A 125 -5.75 -4.12 10.87
CA GLY A 125 -6.33 -4.45 12.17
C GLY A 125 -7.70 -3.80 12.39
N GLU A 126 -7.87 -2.56 11.98
CA GLU A 126 -9.16 -1.86 12.03
C GLU A 126 -10.20 -2.53 11.12
N VAL A 127 -9.83 -2.90 9.89
CA VAL A 127 -10.71 -3.61 8.96
C VAL A 127 -11.12 -4.97 9.50
N VAL A 128 -10.18 -5.75 10.02
CA VAL A 128 -10.44 -7.05 10.64
C VAL A 128 -11.43 -6.93 11.79
N ALA A 129 -11.21 -5.96 12.68
CA ALA A 129 -12.10 -5.72 13.80
C ALA A 129 -13.52 -5.27 13.37
N ARG A 130 -13.60 -4.38 12.38
CA ARG A 130 -14.91 -3.88 11.87
C ARG A 130 -15.70 -4.96 11.14
N LEU A 131 -15.04 -5.82 10.40
CA LEU A 131 -15.68 -6.92 9.69
C LEU A 131 -15.96 -8.11 10.60
N GLY A 132 -15.54 -8.09 11.87
CA GLY A 132 -15.71 -9.20 12.80
C GLY A 132 -15.04 -10.48 12.32
N VAL A 133 -13.86 -10.37 11.68
CA VAL A 133 -13.15 -11.54 11.14
C VAL A 133 -12.59 -12.37 12.29
N ASP A 134 -13.14 -13.54 12.49
CA ASP A 134 -12.65 -14.54 13.44
C ASP A 134 -11.66 -15.48 12.72
N ALA A 135 -10.38 -15.14 12.77
CA ALA A 135 -9.31 -15.90 12.13
C ALA A 135 -8.03 -15.83 12.96
N ARG A 136 -7.27 -16.93 13.00
CA ARG A 136 -5.95 -16.96 13.64
C ARG A 136 -4.89 -16.21 12.82
N HIS A 137 -5.00 -16.28 11.50
CA HIS A 137 -4.08 -15.67 10.58
C HIS A 137 -4.84 -14.88 9.51
N VAL A 138 -4.40 -13.65 9.25
CA VAL A 138 -4.98 -12.79 8.24
C VAL A 138 -3.90 -12.45 7.21
N VAL A 139 -4.12 -12.90 5.97
CA VAL A 139 -3.22 -12.65 4.85
C VAL A 139 -3.79 -11.54 3.99
N PHE A 140 -2.98 -10.56 3.68
CA PHE A 140 -3.37 -9.42 2.84
C PHE A 140 -2.25 -9.04 1.85
N GLY A 141 -2.49 -8.10 0.99
CA GLY A 141 -1.55 -7.56 0.01
C GLY A 141 -1.58 -6.04 -0.02
N HIS A 142 -1.77 -5.46 -1.22
CA HIS A 142 -2.00 -4.05 -1.50
C HIS A 142 -0.80 -3.12 -1.31
N THR A 143 -0.10 -3.20 -0.19
CA THR A 143 1.04 -2.32 0.10
C THR A 143 2.34 -2.76 -0.58
N HIS A 144 2.30 -3.86 -1.33
CA HIS A 144 3.44 -4.47 -2.04
C HIS A 144 4.63 -4.86 -1.15
N ARG A 145 4.55 -4.63 0.15
CA ARG A 145 5.60 -4.97 1.12
C ARG A 145 5.36 -6.34 1.71
N THR A 146 6.23 -7.28 1.39
CA THR A 146 6.23 -8.63 1.98
C THR A 146 6.54 -8.56 3.48
N GLY A 147 5.84 -9.36 4.30
CA GLY A 147 6.14 -9.43 5.74
C GLY A 147 5.21 -10.34 6.54
N PRO A 148 5.60 -10.63 7.80
CA PRO A 148 6.77 -10.16 8.52
C PRO A 148 8.08 -10.81 8.04
N LEU A 149 9.12 -10.01 7.84
CA LEU A 149 10.48 -10.49 7.55
C LEU A 149 11.25 -10.74 8.85
N PRO A 150 12.41 -11.45 8.80
CA PRO A 150 13.20 -11.76 10.01
C PRO A 150 13.61 -10.54 10.84
N GLY A 151 13.75 -9.37 10.23
CA GLY A 151 14.10 -8.13 10.93
C GLY A 151 12.90 -7.28 11.39
N ASP A 152 11.68 -7.73 11.14
CA ASP A 152 10.49 -7.02 11.57
C ASP A 152 10.18 -7.32 13.04
N ASP A 153 9.67 -6.31 13.76
CA ASP A 153 9.10 -6.49 15.08
C ASP A 153 7.79 -7.28 14.97
N ARG A 154 7.77 -8.48 15.52
CA ARG A 154 6.64 -9.40 15.45
C ARG A 154 5.39 -8.86 16.14
N ASP A 155 5.57 -8.06 17.18
CA ASP A 155 4.45 -7.48 17.93
C ASP A 155 3.64 -6.49 17.08
N GLU A 156 4.29 -5.82 16.12
CA GLU A 156 3.58 -4.96 15.17
C GLU A 156 2.62 -5.73 14.24
N TRP A 157 2.85 -7.04 14.05
CA TRP A 157 2.06 -7.91 13.19
C TRP A 157 1.01 -8.73 13.96
N ALA A 158 0.95 -8.56 15.27
CA ALA A 158 -0.06 -9.20 16.11
C ALA A 158 -1.24 -8.26 16.35
N LEU A 159 -2.45 -8.78 16.29
CA LEU A 159 -3.67 -8.06 16.65
C LEU A 159 -4.05 -8.32 18.09
N ALA A 160 -4.74 -7.36 18.71
CA ALA A 160 -5.20 -7.47 20.10
C ALA A 160 -6.06 -8.72 20.38
N GLY A 161 -6.73 -9.28 19.37
CA GLY A 161 -7.50 -10.52 19.44
C GLY A 161 -6.68 -11.81 19.29
N GLY A 162 -5.34 -11.71 19.23
CA GLY A 162 -4.44 -12.87 19.08
C GLY A 162 -4.22 -13.31 17.62
N ALA A 163 -4.91 -12.73 16.65
CA ALA A 163 -4.66 -13.00 15.25
C ALA A 163 -3.33 -12.40 14.79
N THR A 164 -2.67 -13.04 13.83
CA THR A 164 -1.44 -12.54 13.22
C THR A 164 -1.68 -12.06 11.79
N LEU A 165 -1.04 -10.97 11.43
CA LEU A 165 -1.08 -10.40 10.08
C LEU A 165 0.10 -10.91 9.25
N MET A 166 -0.14 -11.13 7.97
CA MET A 166 0.89 -11.43 6.98
C MET A 166 0.59 -10.69 5.68
N ASN A 167 1.60 -10.06 5.10
CA ASN A 167 1.49 -9.46 3.79
C ASN A 167 2.23 -10.30 2.76
N ALA A 168 1.52 -10.77 1.75
CA ALA A 168 2.08 -11.57 0.69
C ALA A 168 3.01 -10.78 -0.26
N GLY A 169 3.04 -9.44 -0.14
CA GLY A 169 3.86 -8.59 -1.02
C GLY A 169 3.27 -8.39 -2.40
N SER A 170 4.14 -8.35 -3.42
CA SER A 170 3.77 -8.06 -4.80
C SER A 170 4.38 -9.08 -5.77
N TRP A 171 3.76 -9.21 -6.93
CA TRP A 171 4.32 -9.91 -8.09
C TRP A 171 4.76 -8.95 -9.19
N VAL A 172 4.69 -7.64 -8.93
CA VAL A 172 5.15 -6.59 -9.83
C VAL A 172 6.52 -6.11 -9.39
N TYR A 173 7.48 -6.09 -10.32
CA TYR A 173 8.79 -5.49 -10.07
C TYR A 173 8.72 -3.99 -10.28
N GLU A 174 8.82 -3.23 -9.21
CA GLU A 174 8.83 -1.78 -9.23
C GLU A 174 10.20 -1.26 -8.82
N HIS A 175 11.03 -0.96 -9.80
CA HIS A 175 12.42 -0.51 -9.60
C HIS A 175 12.57 0.70 -8.66
N VAL A 176 11.50 1.47 -8.46
CA VAL A 176 11.48 2.65 -7.57
C VAL A 176 11.56 2.28 -6.09
N TYR A 177 10.99 1.14 -5.73
CA TYR A 177 10.98 0.64 -4.35
C TYR A 177 12.09 -0.37 -4.08
N VAL A 178 12.77 -0.82 -5.13
CA VAL A 178 13.80 -1.85 -5.04
C VAL A 178 15.16 -1.22 -5.29
N ASP A 179 15.72 -0.59 -4.25
CA ASP A 179 17.07 -0.02 -4.26
C ASP A 179 18.18 -1.07 -4.11
N ARG A 180 17.85 -2.23 -3.50
CA ARG A 180 18.74 -3.38 -3.31
C ARG A 180 18.02 -4.67 -3.69
N PRO A 181 18.63 -5.53 -4.50
CA PRO A 181 17.97 -6.76 -4.94
C PRO A 181 17.71 -7.74 -3.80
N TRP A 182 18.61 -7.86 -2.85
CA TRP A 182 18.55 -8.89 -1.82
C TRP A 182 18.01 -8.35 -0.49
N GLY A 183 17.04 -9.06 0.08
CA GLY A 183 16.45 -8.71 1.37
C GLY A 183 15.46 -7.53 1.32
N ASN A 184 15.23 -6.93 0.14
CA ASN A 184 14.27 -5.84 0.00
C ASN A 184 12.83 -6.35 0.23
N PRO A 185 12.05 -5.74 1.14
CA PRO A 185 10.67 -6.18 1.40
C PRO A 185 9.70 -5.99 0.24
N TYR A 186 10.06 -5.16 -0.74
CA TYR A 186 9.27 -4.91 -1.96
C TYR A 186 9.72 -5.76 -3.16
N TRP A 187 10.63 -6.72 -2.93
CA TRP A 187 11.03 -7.66 -3.97
C TRP A 187 9.85 -8.52 -4.39
N PRO A 188 9.60 -8.72 -5.70
CA PRO A 188 8.44 -9.47 -6.17
C PRO A 188 8.53 -10.97 -5.87
N GLY A 189 7.40 -11.65 -5.98
CA GLY A 189 7.30 -13.09 -5.79
C GLY A 189 7.07 -13.52 -4.35
N GLY A 190 6.52 -12.63 -3.53
CA GLY A 190 6.03 -12.99 -2.21
C GLY A 190 4.78 -13.88 -2.29
N ALA A 191 4.71 -14.89 -1.45
CA ALA A 191 3.56 -15.78 -1.31
C ALA A 191 3.43 -16.24 0.14
N VAL A 192 2.23 -16.58 0.55
CA VAL A 192 1.96 -17.24 1.83
C VAL A 192 1.49 -18.65 1.54
N GLU A 193 2.25 -19.61 2.01
CA GLU A 193 1.96 -21.04 1.93
C GLU A 193 1.32 -21.48 3.25
N LEU A 194 0.22 -22.20 3.16
CA LEU A 194 -0.39 -22.87 4.30
C LEU A 194 -0.05 -24.35 4.24
N ASP A 195 0.55 -24.87 5.28
CA ASP A 195 0.76 -26.31 5.40
C ASP A 195 -0.51 -27.05 5.87
N ALA A 196 -0.44 -28.39 5.93
CA ALA A 196 -1.57 -29.20 6.36
C ALA A 196 -2.00 -28.93 7.82
N GLY A 197 -1.14 -28.33 8.65
CA GLY A 197 -1.44 -27.91 10.01
C GLY A 197 -2.08 -26.53 10.09
N GLY A 198 -2.21 -25.85 8.95
CA GLY A 198 -2.79 -24.48 8.87
C GLY A 198 -1.83 -23.38 9.30
N GLU A 199 -0.56 -23.68 9.54
CA GLU A 199 0.44 -22.68 9.90
C GLU A 199 0.98 -21.96 8.64
N PRO A 200 0.85 -20.62 8.56
CA PRO A 200 1.27 -19.88 7.40
C PRO A 200 2.80 -19.68 7.38
N ARG A 201 3.37 -19.84 6.20
CA ARG A 201 4.78 -19.58 5.93
C ARG A 201 4.94 -18.58 4.80
N LEU A 202 5.68 -17.53 5.08
CA LEU A 202 6.04 -16.57 4.05
C LEU A 202 7.11 -17.15 3.14
N ARG A 203 6.85 -17.15 1.83
CA ARG A 203 7.77 -17.59 0.80
C ARG A 203 8.17 -16.40 -0.08
N ARG A 204 9.41 -16.42 -0.54
CA ARG A 204 9.96 -15.42 -1.47
C ARG A 204 10.49 -16.15 -2.70
N LEU A 205 9.55 -16.47 -3.59
CA LEU A 205 9.78 -17.39 -4.70
C LEU A 205 10.78 -16.86 -5.74
N LEU A 206 10.87 -15.53 -5.88
CA LEU A 206 11.77 -14.87 -6.83
C LEU A 206 12.98 -14.19 -6.15
N GLU A 207 13.30 -14.56 -4.90
CA GLU A 207 14.38 -13.91 -4.16
C GLU A 207 15.75 -14.00 -4.84
N GLY A 208 16.01 -15.00 -5.63
CA GLY A 208 17.25 -15.16 -6.38
C GLY A 208 17.18 -14.74 -7.84
N ALA A 209 16.08 -14.16 -8.28
CA ALA A 209 15.91 -13.81 -9.69
C ALA A 209 16.78 -12.60 -10.10
N ASP A 210 17.31 -12.65 -11.32
CA ASP A 210 18.03 -11.51 -11.91
C ASP A 210 17.05 -10.36 -12.17
N PRO A 211 17.32 -9.13 -11.67
CA PRO A 211 16.54 -7.94 -11.99
C PRO A 211 16.29 -7.74 -13.50
N ALA A 212 17.27 -8.06 -14.34
CA ALA A 212 17.14 -7.94 -15.78
C ALA A 212 16.07 -8.90 -16.35
N ALA A 213 15.95 -10.10 -15.77
CA ALA A 213 14.91 -11.05 -16.16
C ALA A 213 13.50 -10.58 -15.74
N LEU A 214 13.39 -9.87 -14.61
CA LEU A 214 12.12 -9.33 -14.11
C LEU A 214 11.62 -8.11 -14.89
N THR A 215 12.51 -7.44 -15.62
CA THR A 215 12.17 -6.25 -16.43
C THR A 215 12.10 -6.57 -17.94
N ALA A 216 12.47 -7.77 -18.35
CA ALA A 216 12.42 -8.19 -19.74
C ALA A 216 10.97 -8.12 -20.26
N PRO A 217 10.74 -7.61 -21.50
CA PRO A 217 9.42 -7.68 -22.12
C PRO A 217 9.02 -9.15 -22.24
N LEU A 218 7.76 -9.44 -21.90
CA LEU A 218 7.20 -10.77 -22.14
C LEU A 218 7.35 -11.12 -23.63
N ALA A 219 7.99 -12.24 -23.93
CA ALA A 219 7.99 -12.75 -25.29
C ALA A 219 6.52 -12.95 -25.72
N PRO A 220 6.14 -12.58 -26.96
CA PRO A 220 4.80 -12.82 -27.43
C PRO A 220 4.47 -14.31 -27.27
N ALA A 221 3.31 -14.59 -26.68
CA ALA A 221 2.84 -15.97 -26.56
C ALA A 221 2.89 -16.62 -27.94
N ARG A 222 3.63 -17.73 -28.07
CA ARG A 222 3.59 -18.51 -29.32
C ARG A 222 2.17 -19.03 -29.47
N ALA A 223 1.50 -18.57 -30.52
CA ALA A 223 0.19 -19.05 -30.94
C ALA A 223 0.24 -20.52 -31.34
#